data_d5fe0cd82ec4a920765d942f6db7a562
#
_entry.id   d5fe0cd82ec4a920765d942f6db7a562
#
_cell.length_a   1.000
_cell.length_b   1.000
_cell.length_c   1.000
_cell.angle_alpha   90.00
_cell.angle_beta   90.00
_cell.angle_gamma   90.00
#
_symmetry.space_group_name_H-M   'P 1'
#
loop_
_entity.id
_entity.type
_entity.pdbx_description
1 polymer ?
#
loop_
_entity_poly.entity_id
_entity_poly.type
_entity_poly.pdbx_seq_one_letter_code
_entity_poly.pdbx_strand_id
1 'polypeptide(L)'
;MMRSLLLAIFLLVAYAYGANATEVTLSRINDIKINCDTCHGVDGRSPVPDQVPSIAGKSENYIISQIRAFESGKRKHQTMALMGGEMTIEELRAIKRYYSRAQRRGATQKK
;
A
#
# COMPACT_ATOMS: atom_id res chain seq x y z
N MET A 1 1.13 33.81 -32.57
CA MET A 1 1.18 32.42 -33.04
C MET A 1 2.21 31.56 -32.30
N MET A 2 3.47 31.96 -32.20
CA MET A 2 4.52 31.15 -31.51
C MET A 2 4.25 30.94 -30.01
N ARG A 3 3.72 31.95 -29.29
CA ARG A 3 3.42 31.83 -27.83
C ARG A 3 2.30 30.83 -27.54
N SER A 4 1.27 30.76 -28.40
CA SER A 4 0.15 29.82 -28.22
C SER A 4 0.56 28.38 -28.51
N LEU A 5 1.45 28.17 -29.50
CA LEU A 5 2.00 26.84 -29.81
C LEU A 5 2.87 26.30 -28.69
N LEU A 6 3.71 27.14 -28.08
CA LEU A 6 4.56 26.76 -26.95
C LEU A 6 3.75 26.39 -25.71
N LEU A 7 2.66 27.13 -25.42
CA LEU A 7 1.75 26.80 -24.32
C LEU A 7 1.04 25.46 -24.54
N ALA A 8 0.57 25.19 -25.76
CA ALA A 8 -0.06 23.91 -26.10
C ALA A 8 0.90 22.72 -25.94
N ILE A 9 2.15 22.85 -26.38
CA ILE A 9 3.18 21.83 -26.22
C ILE A 9 3.48 21.60 -24.74
N PHE A 10 3.60 22.66 -23.94
CA PHE A 10 3.86 22.55 -22.50
C PHE A 10 2.74 21.82 -21.75
N LEU A 11 1.47 22.09 -22.07
CA LEU A 11 0.31 21.41 -21.48
C LEU A 11 0.25 19.93 -21.86
N LEU A 12 0.59 19.57 -23.12
CA LEU A 12 0.63 18.19 -23.57
C LEU A 12 1.73 17.38 -22.86
N VAL A 13 2.90 17.98 -22.68
CA VAL A 13 4.03 17.35 -21.98
C VAL A 13 3.68 17.13 -20.50
N ALA A 14 3.10 18.13 -19.83
CA ALA A 14 2.69 18.01 -18.43
C ALA A 14 1.64 16.92 -18.21
N TYR A 15 0.70 16.75 -19.14
CA TYR A 15 -0.31 15.71 -19.09
C TYR A 15 0.30 14.31 -19.22
N ALA A 16 1.25 14.11 -20.12
CA ALA A 16 1.94 12.84 -20.32
C ALA A 16 2.75 12.43 -19.08
N TYR A 17 3.45 13.36 -18.44
CA TYR A 17 4.21 13.09 -17.21
C TYR A 17 3.29 12.75 -16.02
N GLY A 18 2.15 13.41 -15.90
CA GLY A 18 1.20 13.13 -14.83
C GLY A 18 0.57 11.72 -14.92
N ALA A 19 0.23 11.26 -16.12
CA ALA A 19 -0.33 9.93 -16.35
C ALA A 19 0.65 8.80 -15.99
N ASN A 20 1.90 8.93 -16.39
CA ASN A 20 2.95 7.92 -16.11
C ASN A 20 3.26 7.78 -14.61
N ALA A 21 3.31 8.88 -13.87
CA ALA A 21 3.55 8.86 -12.43
C ALA A 21 2.43 8.12 -11.68
N THR A 22 1.18 8.28 -12.08
CA THR A 22 0.03 7.60 -11.47
C THR A 22 0.06 6.08 -11.72
N GLU A 23 0.37 5.66 -12.93
CA GLU A 23 0.47 4.23 -13.29
C GLU A 23 1.56 3.51 -12.48
N VAL A 24 2.73 4.08 -12.40
CA VAL A 24 3.85 3.51 -11.63
C VAL A 24 3.49 3.36 -10.17
N THR A 25 2.83 4.31 -9.57
CA THR A 25 2.40 4.28 -8.16
C THR A 25 1.41 3.15 -7.89
N LEU A 26 0.41 2.95 -8.75
CA LEU A 26 -0.58 1.87 -8.61
C LEU A 26 0.05 0.49 -8.74
N SER A 27 0.94 0.29 -9.71
CA SER A 27 1.71 -0.95 -9.87
C SER A 27 2.52 -1.25 -8.60
N ARG A 28 3.23 -0.27 -8.07
CA ARG A 28 4.04 -0.42 -6.86
C ARG A 28 3.20 -0.79 -5.63
N ILE A 29 2.03 -0.17 -5.45
CA ILE A 29 1.11 -0.52 -4.35
C ILE A 29 0.63 -1.97 -4.47
N ASN A 30 0.33 -2.42 -5.69
CA ASN A 30 -0.06 -3.81 -5.93
C ASN A 30 1.06 -4.80 -5.59
N ASP A 31 2.29 -4.50 -5.95
CA ASP A 31 3.46 -5.33 -5.63
C ASP A 31 3.67 -5.45 -4.11
N ILE A 32 3.56 -4.34 -3.38
CA ILE A 32 3.63 -4.33 -1.92
C ILE A 32 2.52 -5.18 -1.32
N LYS A 33 1.28 -5.04 -1.82
CA LYS A 33 0.14 -5.85 -1.38
C LYS A 33 0.39 -7.35 -1.56
N ILE A 34 0.88 -7.76 -2.72
CA ILE A 34 1.21 -9.17 -3.00
C ILE A 34 2.23 -9.69 -1.98
N ASN A 35 3.27 -8.93 -1.68
CA ASN A 35 4.27 -9.30 -0.69
C ASN A 35 3.66 -9.44 0.71
N CYS A 36 2.78 -8.53 1.12
CA CYS A 36 2.06 -8.64 2.39
C CYS A 36 1.18 -9.91 2.45
N ASP A 37 0.39 -10.12 1.41
CA ASP A 37 -0.53 -11.27 1.31
C ASP A 37 0.19 -12.61 1.33
N THR A 38 1.42 -12.69 0.82
CA THR A 38 2.23 -13.91 0.81
C THR A 38 2.39 -14.52 2.22
N CYS A 39 2.54 -13.69 3.24
CA CYS A 39 2.67 -14.12 4.63
C CYS A 39 1.39 -13.95 5.43
N HIS A 40 0.69 -12.81 5.28
CA HIS A 40 -0.51 -12.48 6.04
C HIS A 40 -1.82 -13.04 5.47
N GLY A 41 -1.74 -13.75 4.34
CA GLY A 41 -2.89 -14.30 3.64
C GLY A 41 -3.59 -13.30 2.73
N VAL A 42 -4.41 -13.81 1.83
CA VAL A 42 -5.16 -13.00 0.86
C VAL A 42 -6.02 -11.98 1.59
N ASP A 43 -5.91 -10.72 1.18
CA ASP A 43 -6.56 -9.58 1.82
C ASP A 43 -6.26 -9.45 3.33
N GLY A 44 -5.12 -9.96 3.77
CA GLY A 44 -4.69 -9.89 5.16
C GLY A 44 -5.39 -10.85 6.11
N ARG A 45 -6.00 -11.92 5.57
CA ARG A 45 -6.61 -12.99 6.37
C ARG A 45 -5.65 -14.17 6.45
N SER A 46 -4.91 -14.23 7.54
CA SER A 46 -3.91 -15.27 7.73
C SER A 46 -4.52 -16.66 7.83
N PRO A 47 -4.00 -17.65 7.07
CA PRO A 47 -4.37 -19.06 7.27
C PRO A 47 -3.77 -19.66 8.54
N VAL A 48 -2.77 -19.02 9.14
CA VAL A 48 -2.05 -19.45 10.35
C VAL A 48 -1.91 -18.29 11.36
N PRO A 49 -3.02 -17.72 11.87
CA PRO A 49 -3.01 -16.47 12.63
C PRO A 49 -2.18 -16.51 13.92
N ASP A 50 -1.91 -17.69 14.47
CA ASP A 50 -1.06 -17.86 15.64
C ASP A 50 0.43 -17.67 15.33
N GLN A 51 0.83 -17.84 14.08
CA GLN A 51 2.22 -17.66 13.61
C GLN A 51 2.41 -16.33 12.88
N VAL A 52 1.51 -16.02 11.97
CA VAL A 52 1.49 -14.78 11.20
C VAL A 52 0.13 -14.12 11.38
N PRO A 53 0.05 -12.94 12.02
CA PRO A 53 -1.24 -12.35 12.38
C PRO A 53 -2.05 -11.93 11.16
N SER A 54 -3.37 -12.04 11.26
CA SER A 54 -4.30 -11.37 10.34
C SER A 54 -4.25 -9.86 10.52
N ILE A 55 -4.24 -9.13 9.42
CA ILE A 55 -4.24 -7.67 9.40
C ILE A 55 -5.53 -7.08 8.83
N ALA A 56 -6.37 -7.89 8.22
CA ALA A 56 -7.68 -7.49 7.72
C ALA A 56 -8.56 -6.90 8.82
N GLY A 57 -9.13 -5.73 8.57
CA GLY A 57 -10.07 -5.07 9.48
C GLY A 57 -9.45 -4.41 10.70
N LYS A 58 -8.14 -4.45 10.87
CA LYS A 58 -7.45 -3.67 11.90
C LYS A 58 -7.57 -2.18 11.58
N SER A 59 -7.60 -1.32 12.61
CA SER A 59 -7.64 0.12 12.37
C SER A 59 -6.40 0.61 11.61
N GLU A 60 -6.56 1.67 10.84
CA GLU A 60 -5.43 2.27 10.11
C GLU A 60 -4.29 2.69 11.07
N ASN A 61 -4.65 3.25 12.24
CA ASN A 61 -3.68 3.65 13.24
C ASN A 61 -2.94 2.45 13.85
N TYR A 62 -3.64 1.33 14.08
CA TYR A 62 -3.01 0.11 14.55
C TYR A 62 -1.99 -0.41 13.54
N ILE A 63 -2.38 -0.53 12.27
CA ILE A 63 -1.50 -1.04 11.21
C ILE A 63 -0.23 -0.20 11.10
N ILE A 64 -0.37 1.13 11.02
CA ILE A 64 0.80 2.02 10.91
C ILE A 64 1.70 1.95 12.15
N SER A 65 1.12 1.87 13.35
CA SER A 65 1.89 1.79 14.59
C SER A 65 2.71 0.50 14.68
N GLN A 66 2.16 -0.62 14.22
CA GLN A 66 2.86 -1.91 14.19
C GLN A 66 3.98 -1.94 13.17
N ILE A 67 3.76 -1.44 11.96
CA ILE A 67 4.81 -1.33 10.93
C ILE A 67 5.95 -0.45 11.42
N ARG A 68 5.63 0.70 12.04
CA ARG A 68 6.63 1.59 12.64
C ARG A 68 7.38 0.94 13.82
N ALA A 69 6.71 0.11 14.59
CA ALA A 69 7.35 -0.61 15.69
C ALA A 69 8.40 -1.62 15.17
N PHE A 70 8.14 -2.29 14.05
CA PHE A 70 9.14 -3.15 13.39
C PHE A 70 10.28 -2.34 12.77
N GLU A 71 9.97 -1.26 12.08
CA GLU A 71 10.96 -0.37 11.46
C GLU A 71 11.93 0.21 12.51
N SER A 72 11.44 0.62 13.66
CA SER A 72 12.23 1.20 14.76
C SER A 72 12.93 0.17 15.65
N GLY A 73 12.64 -1.13 15.47
CA GLY A 73 13.16 -2.20 16.31
C GLY A 73 12.45 -2.38 17.66
N LYS A 74 11.36 -1.66 17.93
CA LYS A 74 10.49 -1.90 19.10
C LYS A 74 9.88 -3.29 19.10
N ARG A 75 9.42 -3.75 17.92
CA ARG A 75 9.08 -5.15 17.67
C ARG A 75 10.16 -5.75 16.78
N LYS A 76 10.58 -6.96 17.10
CA LYS A 76 11.69 -7.61 16.37
C LYS A 76 11.15 -8.68 15.43
N HIS A 77 11.28 -8.43 14.14
CA HIS A 77 11.08 -9.40 13.07
C HIS A 77 11.78 -8.89 11.82
N GLN A 78 12.78 -9.62 11.36
CA GLN A 78 13.66 -9.15 10.28
C GLN A 78 12.91 -8.80 9.01
N THR A 79 12.01 -9.66 8.54
CA THR A 79 11.23 -9.42 7.31
C THR A 79 10.32 -8.20 7.45
N MET A 80 9.61 -8.07 8.59
CA MET A 80 8.73 -6.92 8.81
C MET A 80 9.50 -5.60 8.97
N ALA A 81 10.70 -5.63 9.53
CA ALA A 81 11.56 -4.45 9.59
C ALA A 81 11.98 -3.97 8.20
N LEU A 82 12.33 -4.90 7.30
CA LEU A 82 12.64 -4.58 5.90
C LEU A 82 11.41 -4.02 5.17
N MET A 83 10.26 -4.70 5.28
CA MET A 83 9.01 -4.24 4.64
C MET A 83 8.60 -2.83 5.07
N GLY A 84 8.73 -2.52 6.36
CA GLY A 84 8.44 -1.19 6.90
C GLY A 84 9.41 -0.12 6.40
N GLY A 85 10.71 -0.45 6.33
CA GLY A 85 11.76 0.49 5.90
C GLY A 85 11.75 0.80 4.40
N GLU A 86 11.17 -0.09 3.57
CA GLU A 86 11.12 0.08 2.12
C GLU A 86 9.92 0.90 1.62
N MET A 87 8.91 1.13 2.46
CA MET A 87 7.70 1.86 2.08
C MET A 87 7.85 3.37 2.28
N THR A 88 7.45 4.13 1.27
CA THR A 88 7.22 5.57 1.43
C THR A 88 5.98 5.84 2.30
N ILE A 89 5.79 7.07 2.73
CA ILE A 89 4.60 7.47 3.51
C ILE A 89 3.32 7.27 2.69
N GLU A 90 3.34 7.57 1.42
CA GLU A 90 2.21 7.41 0.50
C GLU A 90 1.84 5.94 0.31
N GLU A 91 2.84 5.08 0.12
CA GLU A 91 2.67 3.64 0.02
C GLU A 91 2.07 3.06 1.32
N LEU A 92 2.61 3.45 2.46
CA LEU A 92 2.11 3.04 3.77
C LEU A 92 0.66 3.49 4.01
N ARG A 93 0.30 4.72 3.59
CA ARG A 93 -1.08 5.22 3.64
C ARG A 93 -2.03 4.38 2.79
N ALA A 94 -1.62 3.99 1.60
CA ALA A 94 -2.42 3.14 0.72
C ALA A 94 -2.60 1.73 1.30
N ILE A 95 -1.55 1.10 1.79
CA ILE A 95 -1.54 -0.24 2.35
C ILE A 95 -2.40 -0.33 3.63
N LYS A 96 -2.21 0.57 4.59
CA LYS A 96 -3.03 0.58 5.81
C LYS A 96 -4.52 0.75 5.53
N ARG A 97 -4.87 1.60 4.57
CA ARG A 97 -6.26 1.83 4.15
C ARG A 97 -6.85 0.60 3.48
N TYR A 98 -6.06 -0.06 2.64
CA TYR A 98 -6.48 -1.28 1.97
C TYR A 98 -6.85 -2.38 2.98
N TYR A 99 -5.94 -2.72 3.89
CA TYR A 99 -6.17 -3.79 4.85
C TYR A 99 -7.20 -3.44 5.92
N SER A 100 -7.26 -2.22 6.38
CA SER A 100 -8.30 -1.76 7.30
C SER A 100 -9.72 -1.97 6.74
N ARG A 101 -9.88 -1.82 5.43
CA ARG A 101 -11.18 -2.00 4.73
C ARG A 101 -11.44 -3.42 4.24
N ALA A 102 -10.47 -4.30 4.29
CA ALA A 102 -10.56 -5.65 3.71
C ALA A 102 -11.67 -6.51 4.36
N GLN A 103 -11.92 -6.34 5.64
CA GLN A 103 -12.97 -7.07 6.36
C GLN A 103 -14.37 -6.78 5.82
N ARG A 104 -14.65 -5.53 5.45
CA ARG A 104 -15.97 -5.14 4.90
C ARG A 104 -16.24 -5.80 3.56
N ARG A 105 -15.22 -5.96 2.71
CA ARG A 105 -15.33 -6.64 1.41
C ARG A 105 -15.66 -8.12 1.55
N GLY A 106 -15.11 -8.79 2.57
CA GLY A 106 -15.39 -10.20 2.84
C GLY A 106 -16.79 -10.46 3.41
N ALA A 107 -17.36 -9.51 4.14
CA ALA A 107 -18.72 -9.62 4.69
C ALA A 107 -19.80 -9.55 3.59
N THR A 108 -19.54 -8.83 2.50
CA THR A 108 -20.47 -8.71 1.36
C THR A 108 -20.46 -9.92 0.43
N GLN A 109 -19.47 -10.79 0.51
CA GLN A 109 -19.36 -11.99 -0.34
C GLN A 109 -20.03 -13.25 0.28
N LYS A 110 -20.51 -13.18 1.51
CA LYS A 110 -21.20 -14.30 2.20
C LYS A 110 -22.72 -14.34 1.97
N LYS A 111 -23.20 -13.69 0.96
CA LYS A 111 -24.56 -13.86 0.45
C LYS A 111 -24.47 -14.59 -0.89
#